data_8f7da8a5f6831bf7e8e6fc4066c2e8ed
#
_entry.id   8f7da8a5f6831bf7e8e6fc4066c2e8ed
#
_cell.length_a   1.000
_cell.length_b   1.000
_cell.length_c   1.000
_cell.angle_alpha   90.00
_cell.angle_beta   90.00
_cell.angle_gamma   90.00
#
_symmetry.space_group_name_H-M   'P 1'
#
loop_
_entity.id
_entity.type
_entity.pdbx_description
1 polymer ?
#
loop_
_entity_poly.entity_id
_entity_poly.type
_entity_poly.pdbx_seq_one_letter_code
_entity_poly.pdbx_strand_id
1 'polypeptide(L)'
;TSSYNPQNQWTNSYGAIQYINLFLEHVGGVKWSDDEELNKLFAQRLTGEAYGLRGMFYFYLLRAHAGFGANGELLGVPIFTEPQTIESDFNQPRASFQACVEQIYNDLSEAEKRLPYEYEDVSGSVPSDFQSLTQDVGKYNTVMGAKARQLYNGIIARAFRTRTAVLAASPFFEDASNAATWADAANAAAAVIDYKGGLSGLASDGVEYYSPTIINTIKDGANPNEILWRGNKGSGDNDQESQNFPPSLYGNGYMNPSQNLVDIFPMANGYPINDAASGYDANNPYAGRDPRLGKYIFYNGSTISEKSITININEGNQDGVNVTENRSTRTGYYMRKRLRMDVNCNPASISKQPHYTPRIRYTEMYLNYAEAANEAWGPKNANGRDYSAYDVIKAIRKRAGIGGTNDAYLEACAASKDKMRELIRNERRLELCFEGFRFWDLRRWKADLNEPVYGISWNGNSYQKITVEERSYEDYMYCCPIPNSEILKYSNLIQNKGWK
;
A
#
# COMPACT_ATOMS: atom_id res chain seq x y z
N THR A 1 3.67 16.64 -18.91
CA THR A 1 3.67 15.74 -17.73
C THR A 1 4.99 15.90 -17.00
N SER A 2 4.95 16.33 -15.74
CA SER A 2 6.15 16.57 -14.98
C SER A 2 6.91 15.24 -14.75
N SER A 3 8.24 15.28 -14.73
CA SER A 3 9.13 14.18 -14.37
C SER A 3 8.83 13.62 -12.95
N TYR A 4 8.04 14.32 -12.16
CA TYR A 4 7.60 13.97 -10.82
C TYR A 4 6.20 13.36 -10.74
N ASN A 5 5.60 12.93 -11.86
CA ASN A 5 4.33 12.24 -11.80
C ASN A 5 4.52 10.82 -11.21
N PRO A 6 4.17 10.57 -9.93
CA PRO A 6 4.38 9.27 -9.29
C PRO A 6 3.49 8.17 -9.87
N GLN A 7 2.48 8.54 -10.66
CA GLN A 7 1.61 7.63 -11.36
C GLN A 7 2.20 7.11 -12.67
N ASN A 8 3.18 7.82 -13.24
CA ASN A 8 3.86 7.36 -14.44
C ASN A 8 4.86 6.25 -14.08
N GLN A 9 4.53 5.03 -14.45
CA GLN A 9 5.37 3.85 -14.23
C GLN A 9 6.11 3.38 -15.49
N TRP A 10 5.88 4.01 -16.65
CA TRP A 10 6.28 3.50 -17.95
C TRP A 10 7.80 3.31 -18.08
N THR A 11 8.55 4.39 -18.02
CA THR A 11 10.00 4.37 -18.28
C THR A 11 10.76 3.50 -17.29
N ASN A 12 10.48 3.67 -15.99
CA ASN A 12 11.21 2.96 -14.95
C ASN A 12 10.90 1.46 -14.96
N SER A 13 9.62 1.09 -15.16
CA SER A 13 9.23 -0.32 -15.16
C SER A 13 9.73 -1.04 -16.41
N TYR A 14 9.61 -0.45 -17.61
CA TYR A 14 10.17 -1.09 -18.82
C TYR A 14 11.69 -1.17 -18.80
N GLY A 15 12.37 -0.14 -18.28
CA GLY A 15 13.82 -0.22 -18.06
C GLY A 15 14.22 -1.38 -17.14
N ALA A 16 13.50 -1.56 -16.02
CA ALA A 16 13.73 -2.67 -15.11
C ALA A 16 13.41 -4.04 -15.76
N ILE A 17 12.29 -4.14 -16.50
CA ILE A 17 11.91 -5.37 -17.23
C ILE A 17 12.98 -5.76 -18.25
N GLN A 18 13.54 -4.80 -18.98
CA GLN A 18 14.64 -5.05 -19.93
C GLN A 18 15.85 -5.69 -19.24
N TYR A 19 16.29 -5.12 -18.11
CA TYR A 19 17.42 -5.71 -17.35
C TYR A 19 17.08 -7.07 -16.75
N ILE A 20 15.86 -7.29 -16.31
CA ILE A 20 15.40 -8.58 -15.80
C ILE A 20 15.39 -9.63 -16.93
N ASN A 21 14.88 -9.29 -18.11
CA ASN A 21 14.88 -10.19 -19.26
C ASN A 21 16.30 -10.59 -19.66
N LEU A 22 17.22 -9.61 -19.74
CA LEU A 22 18.63 -9.86 -20.03
C LEU A 22 19.26 -10.79 -18.96
N PHE A 23 18.94 -10.56 -17.68
CA PHE A 23 19.41 -11.46 -16.61
C PHE A 23 18.86 -12.87 -16.78
N LEU A 24 17.57 -13.04 -17.04
CA LEU A 24 16.92 -14.35 -17.20
C LEU A 24 17.47 -15.12 -18.40
N GLU A 25 17.83 -14.44 -19.48
CA GLU A 25 18.47 -15.06 -20.65
C GLU A 25 19.86 -15.65 -20.31
N HIS A 26 20.63 -14.97 -19.46
CA HIS A 26 22.02 -15.31 -19.21
C HIS A 26 22.29 -16.03 -17.88
N VAL A 27 21.35 -16.06 -16.94
CA VAL A 27 21.53 -16.57 -15.59
C VAL A 27 22.04 -18.02 -15.55
N GLY A 28 21.62 -18.86 -16.51
CA GLY A 28 22.04 -20.27 -16.59
C GLY A 28 23.51 -20.47 -16.92
N GLY A 29 24.16 -19.48 -17.54
CA GLY A 29 25.60 -19.51 -17.88
C GLY A 29 26.52 -18.89 -16.82
N VAL A 30 25.92 -18.28 -15.75
CA VAL A 30 26.71 -17.60 -14.71
C VAL A 30 27.15 -18.55 -13.63
N LYS A 31 28.45 -18.55 -13.32
CA LYS A 31 29.03 -19.27 -12.22
C LYS A 31 29.01 -18.43 -10.95
N TRP A 32 28.06 -18.70 -10.06
CA TRP A 32 27.88 -18.00 -8.78
C TRP A 32 28.78 -18.50 -7.66
N SER A 33 29.20 -19.76 -7.74
CA SER A 33 30.06 -20.44 -6.75
C SER A 33 30.86 -21.54 -7.39
N ASP A 34 32.04 -21.86 -6.80
CA ASP A 34 32.80 -23.06 -7.15
C ASP A 34 32.16 -24.36 -6.60
N ASP A 35 31.39 -24.26 -5.53
CA ASP A 35 30.56 -25.34 -5.03
C ASP A 35 29.31 -25.50 -5.89
N GLU A 36 29.09 -26.69 -6.43
CA GLU A 36 28.02 -26.97 -7.38
C GLU A 36 26.59 -26.76 -6.77
N GLU A 37 26.41 -27.20 -5.51
CA GLU A 37 25.12 -27.07 -4.83
C GLU A 37 24.82 -25.61 -4.48
N LEU A 38 25.81 -24.84 -3.98
CA LEU A 38 25.70 -23.41 -3.78
C LEU A 38 25.40 -22.68 -5.09
N ASN A 39 26.06 -23.06 -6.18
CA ASN A 39 25.83 -22.48 -7.49
C ASN A 39 24.39 -22.69 -7.95
N LYS A 40 23.83 -23.90 -7.80
CA LYS A 40 22.44 -24.22 -8.11
C LYS A 40 21.45 -23.41 -7.23
N LEU A 41 21.72 -23.32 -5.94
CA LEU A 41 20.89 -22.56 -5.00
C LEU A 41 20.87 -21.06 -5.35
N PHE A 42 22.03 -20.44 -5.66
CA PHE A 42 22.09 -19.04 -6.09
C PHE A 42 21.34 -18.84 -7.40
N ALA A 43 21.55 -19.69 -8.41
CA ALA A 43 20.83 -19.61 -9.68
C ALA A 43 19.31 -19.71 -9.46
N GLN A 44 18.86 -20.66 -8.63
CA GLN A 44 17.45 -20.83 -8.27
C GLN A 44 16.86 -19.57 -7.63
N ARG A 45 17.53 -19.04 -6.59
CA ARG A 45 17.09 -17.85 -5.86
C ARG A 45 17.00 -16.63 -6.77
N LEU A 46 18.09 -16.31 -7.45
CA LEU A 46 18.18 -15.10 -8.27
C LEU A 46 17.22 -15.13 -9.47
N THR A 47 17.00 -16.32 -10.04
CA THR A 47 15.97 -16.53 -11.07
C THR A 47 14.57 -16.28 -10.52
N GLY A 48 14.26 -16.81 -9.32
CA GLY A 48 12.97 -16.58 -8.66
C GLY A 48 12.74 -15.12 -8.32
N GLU A 49 13.74 -14.44 -7.78
CA GLU A 49 13.70 -12.99 -7.51
C GLU A 49 13.45 -12.17 -8.78
N ALA A 50 14.12 -12.53 -9.89
CA ALA A 50 13.98 -11.88 -11.18
C ALA A 50 12.55 -12.00 -11.73
N TYR A 51 11.97 -13.20 -11.75
CA TYR A 51 10.58 -13.39 -12.14
C TYR A 51 9.63 -12.60 -11.24
N GLY A 52 9.78 -12.68 -9.92
CA GLY A 52 8.94 -11.93 -8.98
C GLY A 52 9.00 -10.42 -9.19
N LEU A 53 10.18 -9.88 -9.44
CA LEU A 53 10.37 -8.46 -9.76
C LEU A 53 9.73 -8.09 -11.10
N ARG A 54 9.82 -8.95 -12.15
CA ARG A 54 9.16 -8.70 -13.43
C ARG A 54 7.63 -8.64 -13.28
N GLY A 55 7.04 -9.60 -12.58
CA GLY A 55 5.61 -9.58 -12.25
C GLY A 55 5.21 -8.33 -11.47
N MET A 56 6.02 -7.89 -10.50
CA MET A 56 5.80 -6.65 -9.76
C MET A 56 5.82 -5.41 -10.66
N PHE A 57 6.77 -5.30 -11.59
CA PHE A 57 6.85 -4.16 -12.50
C PHE A 57 5.69 -4.16 -13.50
N TYR A 58 5.26 -5.32 -13.99
CA TYR A 58 4.04 -5.42 -14.80
C TYR A 58 2.78 -5.05 -14.02
N PHE A 59 2.67 -5.39 -12.73
CA PHE A 59 1.60 -4.91 -11.88
C PHE A 59 1.56 -3.38 -11.79
N TYR A 60 2.70 -2.72 -11.61
CA TYR A 60 2.76 -1.25 -11.56
C TYR A 60 2.38 -0.61 -12.90
N LEU A 61 2.83 -1.17 -14.02
CA LEU A 61 2.43 -0.73 -15.36
C LEU A 61 0.92 -0.90 -15.58
N LEU A 62 0.38 -2.07 -15.26
CA LEU A 62 -1.02 -2.38 -15.43
C LEU A 62 -1.90 -1.45 -14.59
N ARG A 63 -1.59 -1.29 -13.30
CA ARG A 63 -2.32 -0.41 -12.39
C ARG A 63 -2.34 1.06 -12.85
N ALA A 64 -1.23 1.52 -13.43
CA ALA A 64 -1.11 2.92 -13.86
C ALA A 64 -1.75 3.17 -15.23
N HIS A 65 -1.52 2.30 -16.20
CA HIS A 65 -1.73 2.59 -17.61
C HIS A 65 -2.80 1.74 -18.30
N ALA A 66 -3.32 0.69 -17.64
CA ALA A 66 -4.43 -0.07 -18.19
C ALA A 66 -5.71 0.79 -18.25
N GLY A 67 -6.52 0.54 -19.28
CA GLY A 67 -7.80 1.23 -19.47
C GLY A 67 -8.41 0.92 -20.82
N PHE A 68 -9.53 1.57 -21.11
CA PHE A 68 -10.28 1.31 -22.34
C PHE A 68 -9.70 2.10 -23.52
N GLY A 69 -9.47 1.45 -24.65
CA GLY A 69 -9.15 2.08 -25.94
C GLY A 69 -10.35 2.83 -26.52
N ALA A 70 -10.12 3.56 -27.61
CA ALA A 70 -11.17 4.33 -28.29
C ALA A 70 -12.34 3.45 -28.80
N ASN A 71 -12.05 2.20 -29.17
CA ASN A 71 -13.02 1.19 -29.63
C ASN A 71 -13.75 0.48 -28.46
N GLY A 72 -13.43 0.81 -27.21
CA GLY A 72 -14.04 0.20 -26.03
C GLY A 72 -13.37 -1.08 -25.54
N GLU A 73 -12.27 -1.52 -26.15
CA GLU A 73 -11.50 -2.68 -25.69
C GLU A 73 -10.76 -2.36 -24.38
N LEU A 74 -10.83 -3.28 -23.42
CA LEU A 74 -10.06 -3.21 -22.20
C LEU A 74 -8.61 -3.68 -22.43
N LEU A 75 -7.69 -2.71 -22.43
CA LEU A 75 -6.29 -2.90 -22.78
C LEU A 75 -5.37 -2.76 -21.56
N GLY A 76 -4.35 -3.60 -21.52
CA GLY A 76 -3.21 -3.49 -20.61
C GLY A 76 -2.10 -2.63 -21.19
N VAL A 77 -0.90 -3.20 -21.24
CA VAL A 77 0.35 -2.59 -21.74
C VAL A 77 1.06 -3.58 -22.67
N PRO A 78 2.04 -3.16 -23.51
CA PRO A 78 2.87 -4.10 -24.25
C PRO A 78 3.61 -5.08 -23.32
N ILE A 79 3.69 -6.35 -23.73
CA ILE A 79 4.36 -7.41 -22.96
C ILE A 79 5.67 -7.77 -23.65
N PHE A 80 6.79 -7.62 -22.92
CA PHE A 80 8.12 -8.02 -23.34
C PHE A 80 8.67 -9.04 -22.32
N THR A 81 8.85 -10.28 -22.75
CA THR A 81 9.38 -11.38 -21.92
C THR A 81 10.81 -11.77 -22.28
N GLU A 82 11.35 -11.16 -23.33
CA GLU A 82 12.69 -11.36 -23.85
C GLU A 82 13.46 -10.04 -23.89
N PRO A 83 14.82 -10.06 -23.85
CA PRO A 83 15.61 -8.85 -24.01
C PRO A 83 15.35 -8.19 -25.36
N GLN A 84 15.20 -6.87 -25.35
CA GLN A 84 15.06 -6.11 -26.56
C GLN A 84 16.46 -5.64 -27.05
N THR A 85 16.72 -5.80 -28.34
CA THR A 85 17.94 -5.38 -29.03
C THR A 85 17.62 -4.28 -30.04
N ILE A 86 18.63 -3.75 -30.71
CA ILE A 86 18.43 -2.74 -31.78
C ILE A 86 17.66 -3.31 -33.00
N GLU A 87 17.57 -4.64 -33.11
CA GLU A 87 16.84 -5.33 -34.18
C GLU A 87 15.39 -5.67 -33.78
N SER A 88 15.04 -5.47 -32.49
CA SER A 88 13.70 -5.77 -32.00
C SER A 88 12.66 -4.78 -32.51
N ASP A 89 11.46 -5.28 -32.81
CA ASP A 89 10.32 -4.41 -33.11
C ASP A 89 9.73 -3.83 -31.80
N PHE A 90 10.02 -2.56 -31.56
CA PHE A 90 9.48 -1.80 -30.44
C PHE A 90 8.05 -1.29 -30.66
N ASN A 91 7.54 -1.35 -31.89
CA ASN A 91 6.20 -0.87 -32.24
C ASN A 91 5.11 -1.92 -31.90
N GLN A 92 5.17 -2.44 -30.70
CA GLN A 92 4.23 -3.45 -30.22
C GLN A 92 2.91 -2.82 -29.80
N PRO A 93 1.76 -3.43 -30.12
CA PRO A 93 0.47 -3.01 -29.59
C PRO A 93 0.38 -3.28 -28.09
N ARG A 94 -0.57 -2.63 -27.45
CA ARG A 94 -0.97 -3.01 -26.10
C ARG A 94 -1.60 -4.40 -26.11
N ALA A 95 -1.20 -5.26 -25.18
CA ALA A 95 -1.89 -6.52 -24.93
C ALA A 95 -3.27 -6.26 -24.28
N SER A 96 -4.15 -7.25 -24.31
CA SER A 96 -5.38 -7.18 -23.54
C SER A 96 -5.07 -7.09 -22.04
N PHE A 97 -5.99 -6.53 -21.27
CA PHE A 97 -5.86 -6.49 -19.81
C PHE A 97 -5.68 -7.89 -19.23
N GLN A 98 -6.49 -8.85 -19.69
CA GLN A 98 -6.42 -10.25 -19.27
C GLN A 98 -5.05 -10.87 -19.53
N ALA A 99 -4.47 -10.67 -20.72
CA ALA A 99 -3.14 -11.19 -21.04
C ALA A 99 -2.04 -10.59 -20.11
N CYS A 100 -2.17 -9.33 -19.71
CA CYS A 100 -1.25 -8.73 -18.74
C CYS A 100 -1.43 -9.33 -17.34
N VAL A 101 -2.64 -9.60 -16.90
CA VAL A 101 -2.92 -10.28 -15.62
C VAL A 101 -2.32 -11.69 -15.62
N GLU A 102 -2.50 -12.44 -16.71
CA GLU A 102 -1.92 -13.78 -16.89
C GLU A 102 -0.38 -13.74 -16.88
N GLN A 103 0.23 -12.77 -17.56
CA GLN A 103 1.68 -12.59 -17.53
C GLN A 103 2.19 -12.32 -16.11
N ILE A 104 1.52 -11.47 -15.35
CA ILE A 104 1.87 -11.21 -13.94
C ILE A 104 1.77 -12.51 -13.14
N TYR A 105 0.68 -13.27 -13.29
CA TYR A 105 0.51 -14.52 -12.55
C TYR A 105 1.53 -15.60 -12.94
N ASN A 106 1.91 -15.68 -14.21
CA ASN A 106 2.97 -16.58 -14.67
C ASN A 106 4.30 -16.25 -14.00
N ASP A 107 4.70 -14.99 -14.01
CA ASP A 107 5.94 -14.54 -13.37
C ASP A 107 5.94 -14.78 -11.85
N LEU A 108 4.81 -14.45 -11.18
CA LEU A 108 4.69 -14.70 -9.74
C LEU A 108 4.70 -16.19 -9.41
N SER A 109 4.11 -17.05 -10.26
CA SER A 109 4.15 -18.51 -10.10
C SER A 109 5.57 -19.04 -10.24
N GLU A 110 6.36 -18.52 -11.19
CA GLU A 110 7.77 -18.89 -11.34
C GLU A 110 8.61 -18.45 -10.12
N ALA A 111 8.30 -17.30 -9.53
CA ALA A 111 8.91 -16.87 -8.28
C ALA A 111 8.51 -17.78 -7.10
N GLU A 112 7.24 -18.09 -6.94
CA GLU A 112 6.71 -18.93 -5.87
C GLU A 112 7.27 -20.36 -5.90
N LYS A 113 7.55 -20.92 -7.08
CA LYS A 113 8.19 -22.24 -7.25
C LYS A 113 9.68 -22.27 -6.85
N ARG A 114 10.37 -21.13 -6.91
CA ARG A 114 11.82 -21.04 -6.75
C ARG A 114 12.26 -20.47 -5.41
N LEU A 115 11.38 -19.75 -4.73
CA LEU A 115 11.70 -19.00 -3.52
C LEU A 115 11.02 -19.62 -2.29
N PRO A 116 11.68 -19.64 -1.13
CA PRO A 116 10.99 -19.94 0.12
C PRO A 116 9.93 -18.86 0.42
N TYR A 117 8.96 -19.18 1.27
CA TYR A 117 7.99 -18.18 1.72
C TYR A 117 8.68 -16.97 2.35
N GLU A 118 9.60 -17.23 3.27
CA GLU A 118 10.46 -16.23 3.90
C GLU A 118 11.88 -16.77 3.98
N TYR A 119 12.87 -15.88 3.93
CA TYR A 119 14.26 -16.23 4.11
C TYR A 119 14.59 -16.34 5.60
N GLU A 120 14.69 -17.58 6.10
CA GLU A 120 15.00 -17.89 7.48
C GLU A 120 15.98 -19.05 7.55
N ASP A 121 16.85 -19.04 8.57
CA ASP A 121 17.72 -20.18 8.82
C ASP A 121 16.90 -21.37 9.30
N VAL A 122 17.11 -22.51 8.69
CA VAL A 122 16.47 -23.78 9.10
C VAL A 122 17.44 -24.60 9.91
N SER A 123 16.88 -25.49 10.76
CA SER A 123 17.64 -26.50 11.52
C SER A 123 17.06 -27.89 11.24
N GLY A 124 17.90 -28.90 11.31
CA GLY A 124 17.50 -30.29 11.10
C GLY A 124 17.59 -30.72 9.65
N SER A 125 16.70 -30.29 8.78
CA SER A 125 16.71 -30.68 7.36
C SER A 125 16.38 -29.50 6.43
N VAL A 126 16.87 -29.59 5.21
CA VAL A 126 16.49 -28.66 4.12
C VAL A 126 15.01 -28.86 3.80
N PRO A 127 14.22 -27.77 3.56
CA PRO A 127 12.82 -27.88 3.15
C PRO A 127 12.64 -28.73 1.89
N SER A 128 11.56 -29.51 1.82
CA SER A 128 11.28 -30.49 0.75
C SER A 128 11.50 -29.94 -0.66
N ASP A 129 11.04 -28.70 -0.90
CA ASP A 129 11.07 -28.05 -2.21
C ASP A 129 12.50 -27.75 -2.71
N PHE A 130 13.50 -27.79 -1.81
CA PHE A 130 14.90 -27.49 -2.11
C PHE A 130 15.84 -28.69 -1.95
N GLN A 131 15.34 -29.85 -1.50
CA GLN A 131 16.16 -31.06 -1.27
C GLN A 131 16.80 -31.63 -2.54
N SER A 132 16.22 -31.34 -3.72
CA SER A 132 16.82 -31.70 -5.01
C SER A 132 18.05 -30.85 -5.37
N LEU A 133 18.25 -29.72 -4.72
CA LEU A 133 19.38 -28.82 -4.93
C LEU A 133 20.53 -29.09 -3.94
N THR A 134 20.18 -29.37 -2.69
CA THR A 134 21.12 -29.70 -1.62
C THR A 134 20.44 -30.44 -0.48
N GLN A 135 21.18 -31.29 0.23
CA GLN A 135 20.80 -31.84 1.54
C GLN A 135 21.54 -31.15 2.69
N ASP A 136 22.48 -30.24 2.39
CA ASP A 136 23.30 -29.53 3.36
C ASP A 136 22.55 -28.27 3.86
N VAL A 137 22.16 -28.30 5.13
CA VAL A 137 21.47 -27.18 5.81
C VAL A 137 22.33 -25.91 5.83
N GLY A 138 23.65 -26.03 5.96
CA GLY A 138 24.56 -24.88 5.95
C GLY A 138 24.60 -24.19 4.59
N LYS A 139 24.63 -24.96 3.50
CA LYS A 139 24.56 -24.44 2.13
C LYS A 139 23.19 -23.76 1.88
N TYR A 140 22.10 -24.43 2.28
CA TYR A 140 20.76 -23.83 2.19
C TYR A 140 20.69 -22.50 2.94
N ASN A 141 21.07 -22.45 4.20
CA ASN A 141 21.05 -21.23 5.02
C ASN A 141 21.97 -20.14 4.47
N THR A 142 23.08 -20.50 3.81
CA THR A 142 23.96 -19.52 3.17
C THR A 142 23.24 -18.75 2.06
N VAL A 143 22.36 -19.42 1.30
CA VAL A 143 21.70 -18.81 0.13
C VAL A 143 20.26 -18.40 0.43
N MET A 144 19.49 -19.27 1.09
CA MET A 144 18.04 -19.10 1.34
C MET A 144 17.72 -18.76 2.80
N GLY A 145 18.74 -18.53 3.63
CA GLY A 145 18.60 -18.28 5.06
C GLY A 145 18.42 -16.79 5.42
N ALA A 146 18.56 -16.51 6.70
CA ALA A 146 18.30 -15.20 7.32
C ALA A 146 19.09 -14.02 6.72
N LYS A 147 20.26 -14.27 6.12
CA LYS A 147 21.05 -13.23 5.43
C LYS A 147 20.36 -12.66 4.19
N ALA A 148 19.43 -13.39 3.59
CA ALA A 148 18.65 -12.96 2.43
C ALA A 148 17.35 -12.23 2.79
N ARG A 149 16.99 -12.10 4.08
CA ARG A 149 15.85 -11.30 4.53
C ARG A 149 15.87 -9.93 3.84
N GLN A 150 14.77 -9.30 3.56
CA GLN A 150 14.59 -8.06 2.77
C GLN A 150 14.70 -8.24 1.25
N LEU A 151 15.22 -9.33 0.73
CA LEU A 151 15.17 -9.65 -0.69
C LEU A 151 13.76 -10.14 -1.07
N TYR A 152 13.47 -10.21 -2.37
CA TYR A 152 12.18 -10.67 -2.88
C TYR A 152 12.00 -12.17 -2.58
N ASN A 153 10.89 -12.57 -1.97
CA ASN A 153 10.63 -13.95 -1.54
C ASN A 153 9.20 -14.41 -1.92
N GLY A 154 8.85 -15.65 -1.58
CA GLY A 154 7.57 -16.25 -1.96
C GLY A 154 6.35 -15.54 -1.39
N ILE A 155 6.42 -15.02 -0.15
CA ILE A 155 5.28 -14.29 0.43
C ILE A 155 5.06 -12.92 -0.23
N ILE A 156 6.14 -12.27 -0.69
CA ILE A 156 6.05 -11.02 -1.47
C ILE A 156 5.35 -11.30 -2.81
N ALA A 157 5.69 -12.41 -3.50
CA ALA A 157 5.02 -12.83 -4.72
C ALA A 157 3.51 -13.03 -4.50
N ARG A 158 3.11 -13.71 -3.42
CA ARG A 158 1.69 -13.91 -3.06
C ARG A 158 0.98 -12.60 -2.72
N ALA A 159 1.65 -11.66 -2.09
CA ALA A 159 1.10 -10.33 -1.83
C ALA A 159 0.85 -9.55 -3.13
N PHE A 160 1.75 -9.64 -4.13
CA PHE A 160 1.52 -9.04 -5.45
C PHE A 160 0.44 -9.78 -6.24
N ARG A 161 0.31 -11.10 -6.11
CA ARG A 161 -0.83 -11.85 -6.65
C ARG A 161 -2.15 -11.33 -6.07
N THR A 162 -2.22 -11.12 -4.76
CA THR A 162 -3.38 -10.52 -4.08
C THR A 162 -3.69 -9.13 -4.61
N ARG A 163 -2.69 -8.26 -4.72
CA ARG A 163 -2.86 -6.90 -5.27
C ARG A 163 -3.38 -6.93 -6.70
N THR A 164 -2.86 -7.83 -7.53
CA THR A 164 -3.28 -7.99 -8.93
C THR A 164 -4.72 -8.50 -9.01
N ALA A 165 -5.08 -9.50 -8.21
CA ALA A 165 -6.42 -10.07 -8.18
C ALA A 165 -7.48 -9.04 -7.74
N VAL A 166 -7.20 -8.28 -6.67
CA VAL A 166 -8.09 -7.21 -6.19
C VAL A 166 -8.22 -6.09 -7.22
N LEU A 167 -7.12 -5.70 -7.88
CA LEU A 167 -7.15 -4.71 -8.96
C LEU A 167 -8.05 -5.19 -10.10
N ALA A 168 -7.80 -6.40 -10.58
CA ALA A 168 -8.48 -6.97 -11.74
C ALA A 168 -9.99 -7.21 -11.48
N ALA A 169 -10.38 -7.61 -10.28
CA ALA A 169 -11.79 -7.79 -9.91
C ALA A 169 -12.54 -6.47 -9.63
N SER A 170 -11.84 -5.33 -9.62
CA SER A 170 -12.45 -4.04 -9.21
C SER A 170 -13.34 -3.44 -10.30
N PRO A 171 -14.37 -2.65 -9.93
CA PRO A 171 -15.42 -2.15 -10.85
C PRO A 171 -14.92 -1.39 -12.09
N PHE A 172 -13.75 -0.75 -12.02
CA PHE A 172 -13.20 -0.05 -13.18
C PHE A 172 -12.80 -1.00 -14.31
N PHE A 173 -12.40 -2.22 -13.98
CA PHE A 173 -11.95 -3.24 -14.93
C PHE A 173 -13.02 -4.30 -15.21
N GLU A 174 -14.28 -4.07 -14.81
CA GLU A 174 -15.41 -4.95 -15.13
C GLU A 174 -15.70 -4.91 -16.62
N ASP A 175 -15.42 -6.02 -17.30
CA ASP A 175 -15.59 -6.21 -18.74
C ASP A 175 -15.72 -7.71 -19.06
N ALA A 176 -16.44 -8.05 -20.13
CA ALA A 176 -16.61 -9.44 -20.56
C ALA A 176 -15.29 -10.14 -20.96
N SER A 177 -14.27 -9.37 -21.34
CA SER A 177 -12.93 -9.89 -21.67
C SER A 177 -12.04 -10.11 -20.45
N ASN A 178 -12.47 -9.72 -19.25
CA ASN A 178 -11.74 -9.87 -18.00
C ASN A 178 -12.33 -11.01 -17.17
N ALA A 179 -11.59 -12.09 -17.00
CA ALA A 179 -12.05 -13.28 -16.28
C ALA A 179 -11.88 -13.20 -14.74
N ALA A 180 -11.32 -12.10 -14.22
CA ALA A 180 -11.03 -11.95 -12.80
C ALA A 180 -12.31 -11.93 -11.94
N THR A 181 -12.29 -12.67 -10.83
CA THR A 181 -13.40 -12.72 -9.88
C THR A 181 -13.01 -12.26 -8.50
N TRP A 182 -13.97 -11.74 -7.74
CA TRP A 182 -13.76 -11.42 -6.33
C TRP A 182 -13.45 -12.66 -5.49
N ALA A 183 -13.92 -13.85 -5.88
CA ALA A 183 -13.60 -15.11 -5.21
C ALA A 183 -12.09 -15.43 -5.35
N ASP A 184 -11.52 -15.25 -6.53
CA ASP A 184 -10.07 -15.45 -6.74
C ASP A 184 -9.25 -14.45 -5.94
N ALA A 185 -9.70 -13.19 -5.87
CA ALA A 185 -9.05 -12.17 -5.06
C ALA A 185 -9.10 -12.50 -3.55
N ALA A 186 -10.23 -12.99 -3.06
CA ALA A 186 -10.37 -13.44 -1.68
C ALA A 186 -9.48 -14.65 -1.37
N ASN A 187 -9.42 -15.63 -2.29
CA ASN A 187 -8.56 -16.79 -2.13
C ASN A 187 -7.07 -16.43 -2.14
N ALA A 188 -6.65 -15.51 -3.01
CA ALA A 188 -5.27 -15.02 -3.06
C ALA A 188 -4.87 -14.30 -1.75
N ALA A 189 -5.76 -13.46 -1.20
CA ALA A 189 -5.52 -12.78 0.07
C ALA A 189 -5.51 -13.76 1.24
N ALA A 190 -6.43 -14.73 1.25
CA ALA A 190 -6.50 -15.76 2.27
C ALA A 190 -5.20 -16.59 2.34
N ALA A 191 -4.57 -16.93 1.23
CA ALA A 191 -3.32 -17.68 1.22
C ALA A 191 -2.19 -16.96 2.00
N VAL A 192 -2.16 -15.62 1.99
CA VAL A 192 -1.22 -14.82 2.79
C VAL A 192 -1.63 -14.80 4.26
N ILE A 193 -2.91 -14.65 4.55
CA ILE A 193 -3.46 -14.61 5.92
C ILE A 193 -3.30 -15.97 6.61
N ASP A 194 -3.62 -17.07 5.92
CA ASP A 194 -3.52 -18.43 6.46
C ASP A 194 -2.07 -18.79 6.78
N TYR A 195 -1.11 -18.41 5.93
CA TYR A 195 0.33 -18.55 6.22
C TYR A 195 0.73 -17.81 7.51
N LYS A 196 0.14 -16.63 7.75
CA LYS A 196 0.39 -15.84 8.98
C LYS A 196 -0.34 -16.40 10.21
N GLY A 197 -1.17 -17.42 10.05
CA GLY A 197 -1.94 -18.04 11.14
C GLY A 197 -3.40 -17.58 11.28
N GLY A 198 -4.02 -17.22 10.16
CA GLY A 198 -5.41 -16.75 10.13
C GLY A 198 -5.59 -15.39 10.84
N LEU A 199 -6.72 -15.20 11.52
CA LEU A 199 -6.97 -13.96 12.28
C LEU A 199 -6.01 -13.75 13.45
N SER A 200 -5.47 -14.82 14.04
CA SER A 200 -4.50 -14.73 15.14
C SER A 200 -3.17 -14.12 14.70
N GLY A 201 -2.88 -14.14 13.40
CA GLY A 201 -1.72 -13.52 12.79
C GLY A 201 -1.81 -12.00 12.60
N LEU A 202 -2.99 -11.40 12.85
CA LEU A 202 -3.14 -9.95 12.82
C LEU A 202 -2.32 -9.31 13.94
N ALA A 203 -1.28 -8.56 13.59
CA ALA A 203 -0.39 -7.96 14.57
C ALA A 203 -1.14 -7.03 15.54
N SER A 204 -1.07 -7.31 16.84
CA SER A 204 -1.74 -6.52 17.88
C SER A 204 -1.21 -5.08 17.96
N ASP A 205 0.06 -4.88 17.58
CA ASP A 205 0.76 -3.60 17.52
C ASP A 205 0.71 -2.93 16.14
N GLY A 206 -0.15 -3.43 15.23
CA GLY A 206 -0.21 -2.97 13.84
C GLY A 206 -0.58 -1.49 13.68
N VAL A 207 -1.20 -0.85 14.66
CA VAL A 207 -1.44 0.60 14.68
C VAL A 207 -0.14 1.37 14.99
N GLU A 208 0.77 0.76 15.76
CA GLU A 208 2.04 1.34 16.21
C GLU A 208 3.25 0.84 15.41
N TYR A 209 3.04 0.20 14.25
CA TYR A 209 4.08 -0.47 13.46
C TYR A 209 5.31 0.39 13.14
N TYR A 210 5.19 1.70 13.24
CA TYR A 210 6.24 2.68 12.97
C TYR A 210 6.68 3.44 14.24
N SER A 211 6.40 2.91 15.41
CA SER A 211 6.84 3.53 16.66
C SER A 211 8.35 3.43 16.88
N PRO A 212 8.97 4.35 17.61
CA PRO A 212 10.40 4.27 17.99
C PRO A 212 10.75 2.91 18.59
N THR A 213 9.92 2.40 19.50
CA THR A 213 10.12 1.10 20.13
C THR A 213 10.26 -0.02 19.11
N ILE A 214 9.31 -0.13 18.16
CA ILE A 214 9.35 -1.18 17.15
C ILE A 214 10.55 -1.00 16.22
N ILE A 215 10.81 0.22 15.71
CA ILE A 215 11.93 0.46 14.79
C ILE A 215 13.27 0.11 15.45
N ASN A 216 13.45 0.47 16.71
CA ASN A 216 14.71 0.23 17.41
C ASN A 216 14.97 -1.27 17.67
N THR A 217 13.92 -2.11 17.75
CA THR A 217 14.07 -3.56 17.94
C THR A 217 14.41 -4.32 16.66
N ILE A 218 14.31 -3.69 15.48
CA ILE A 218 14.63 -4.34 14.20
C ILE A 218 16.12 -4.72 14.19
N LYS A 219 16.40 -6.03 14.07
CA LYS A 219 17.76 -6.61 14.01
C LYS A 219 17.84 -7.63 12.87
N ASP A 220 19.04 -7.84 12.36
CA ASP A 220 19.40 -8.95 11.44
C ASP A 220 18.46 -9.11 10.24
N GLY A 221 17.94 -7.99 9.72
CA GLY A 221 17.02 -7.99 8.57
C GLY A 221 15.59 -8.43 8.90
N ALA A 222 15.27 -8.85 10.14
CA ALA A 222 13.93 -9.29 10.51
C ALA A 222 12.87 -8.21 10.33
N ASN A 223 11.64 -8.60 10.04
CA ASN A 223 10.50 -7.71 9.93
C ASN A 223 9.77 -7.57 11.27
N PRO A 224 9.24 -6.38 11.61
CA PRO A 224 8.17 -6.26 12.60
C PRO A 224 6.95 -7.12 12.23
N ASN A 225 6.16 -7.55 13.22
CA ASN A 225 5.02 -8.45 13.00
C ASN A 225 4.01 -7.96 11.97
N GLU A 226 3.80 -6.65 11.89
CA GLU A 226 2.90 -6.01 10.93
C GLU A 226 3.47 -5.96 9.51
N ILE A 227 4.80 -6.09 9.35
CA ILE A 227 5.47 -5.84 8.08
C ILE A 227 5.74 -7.15 7.33
N LEU A 228 5.19 -7.26 6.13
CA LEU A 228 5.50 -8.33 5.20
C LEU A 228 6.77 -8.02 4.41
N TRP A 229 6.92 -6.80 3.93
CA TRP A 229 8.09 -6.35 3.17
C TRP A 229 8.43 -4.89 3.45
N ARG A 230 9.72 -4.60 3.61
CA ARG A 230 10.24 -3.24 3.84
C ARG A 230 11.58 -3.01 3.14
N GLY A 231 11.97 -1.76 3.04
CA GLY A 231 13.38 -1.39 2.79
C GLY A 231 14.26 -1.58 4.02
N ASN A 232 15.56 -1.49 3.84
CA ASN A 232 16.51 -1.58 4.94
C ASN A 232 16.25 -0.48 6.00
N LYS A 233 16.55 -0.81 7.25
CA LYS A 233 16.61 0.19 8.31
C LYS A 233 17.85 1.06 8.10
N GLY A 234 17.65 2.37 7.92
CA GLY A 234 18.74 3.34 7.81
C GLY A 234 19.49 3.55 9.12
N SER A 235 20.65 4.18 9.04
CA SER A 235 21.48 4.53 10.21
C SER A 235 20.89 5.68 11.05
N GLY A 236 20.13 6.56 10.41
CA GLY A 236 19.42 7.68 11.02
C GLY A 236 19.41 8.92 10.14
N ASP A 237 18.23 9.49 10.00
CA ASP A 237 17.95 10.75 9.31
C ASP A 237 16.82 11.51 10.02
N ASN A 238 16.44 12.66 9.50
CA ASN A 238 15.29 13.46 9.94
C ASN A 238 14.51 13.99 8.75
N ASP A 239 14.63 13.35 7.60
CA ASP A 239 14.08 13.87 6.33
C ASP A 239 12.56 13.89 6.35
N GLN A 240 11.93 12.84 6.86
CA GLN A 240 10.47 12.75 6.94
C GLN A 240 9.88 13.78 7.90
N GLU A 241 10.50 13.96 9.04
CA GLU A 241 10.09 14.91 10.07
C GLU A 241 10.33 16.35 9.61
N SER A 242 11.48 16.66 9.02
CA SER A 242 11.77 18.00 8.47
C SER A 242 10.82 18.39 7.34
N GLN A 243 10.34 17.42 6.57
CA GLN A 243 9.34 17.66 5.53
C GLN A 243 7.93 17.83 6.08
N ASN A 244 7.54 17.08 7.12
CA ASN A 244 6.13 16.92 7.48
C ASN A 244 5.73 17.42 8.87
N PHE A 245 6.68 17.63 9.79
CA PHE A 245 6.35 18.26 11.07
C PHE A 245 5.76 19.66 10.88
N PRO A 246 4.87 20.10 11.80
CA PRO A 246 4.42 21.49 11.86
C PRO A 246 5.60 22.49 12.01
N PRO A 247 5.43 23.76 11.65
CA PRO A 247 6.44 24.79 11.84
C PRO A 247 6.93 24.95 13.31
N SER A 248 6.06 24.74 14.30
CA SER A 248 6.42 24.73 15.72
C SER A 248 7.43 23.66 16.09
N LEU A 249 7.54 22.60 15.29
CA LEU A 249 8.53 21.53 15.37
C LEU A 249 9.67 21.67 14.36
N TYR A 250 9.81 22.82 13.72
CA TYR A 250 10.81 23.13 12.68
C TYR A 250 10.64 22.31 11.39
N GLY A 251 9.45 21.77 11.13
CA GLY A 251 9.13 21.09 9.88
C GLY A 251 8.54 22.02 8.82
N ASN A 252 8.33 21.48 7.61
CA ASN A 252 7.80 22.19 6.46
C ASN A 252 6.31 21.90 6.18
N GLY A 253 5.65 21.05 6.98
CA GLY A 253 4.22 20.78 6.89
C GLY A 253 3.71 20.35 5.51
N TYR A 254 4.50 19.59 4.73
CA TYR A 254 4.14 19.30 3.33
C TYR A 254 2.90 18.43 3.17
N MET A 255 2.69 17.46 4.06
CA MET A 255 1.53 16.58 3.99
C MET A 255 0.40 17.13 4.86
N ASN A 256 -0.64 17.65 4.22
CA ASN A 256 -1.80 18.22 4.88
C ASN A 256 -3.02 17.27 4.76
N PRO A 257 -3.40 16.56 5.84
CA PRO A 257 -4.63 15.79 5.87
C PRO A 257 -5.84 16.66 5.64
N SER A 258 -6.79 16.24 4.80
CA SER A 258 -8.02 16.99 4.57
C SER A 258 -9.05 16.77 5.69
N GLN A 259 -9.99 17.69 5.87
CA GLN A 259 -11.16 17.49 6.73
C GLN A 259 -11.95 16.25 6.30
N ASN A 260 -12.04 15.97 4.98
CA ASN A 260 -12.65 14.75 4.45
C ASN A 260 -12.01 13.45 5.00
N LEU A 261 -10.71 13.46 5.33
CA LEU A 261 -10.06 12.33 5.98
C LEU A 261 -10.36 12.31 7.48
N VAL A 262 -10.38 13.47 8.14
CA VAL A 262 -10.67 13.57 9.58
C VAL A 262 -12.12 13.16 9.88
N ASP A 263 -13.06 13.54 9.02
CA ASP A 263 -14.49 13.24 9.20
C ASP A 263 -14.79 11.74 9.18
N ILE A 264 -14.02 10.93 8.45
CA ILE A 264 -14.26 9.49 8.35
C ILE A 264 -13.76 8.67 9.54
N PHE A 265 -12.92 9.24 10.41
CA PHE A 265 -12.62 8.58 11.68
C PHE A 265 -13.90 8.54 12.52
N PRO A 266 -14.38 7.35 12.94
CA PRO A 266 -15.61 7.25 13.73
C PRO A 266 -15.40 7.76 15.15
N MET A 267 -16.47 7.77 15.92
CA MET A 267 -16.39 7.88 17.38
C MET A 267 -15.87 6.57 17.99
N ALA A 268 -15.36 6.62 19.21
CA ALA A 268 -14.83 5.45 19.90
C ALA A 268 -15.88 4.33 20.09
N ASN A 269 -17.18 4.69 20.09
CA ASN A 269 -18.28 3.71 20.11
C ASN A 269 -18.49 3.01 18.75
N GLY A 270 -17.74 3.37 17.72
CA GLY A 270 -17.76 2.76 16.39
C GLY A 270 -18.67 3.42 15.36
N TYR A 271 -19.52 4.36 15.75
CA TYR A 271 -20.43 5.06 14.83
C TYR A 271 -19.73 6.20 14.09
N PRO A 272 -20.02 6.41 12.79
CA PRO A 272 -19.60 7.61 12.05
C PRO A 272 -20.12 8.89 12.73
N ILE A 273 -19.39 10.00 12.60
CA ILE A 273 -19.74 11.27 13.26
C ILE A 273 -21.10 11.85 12.85
N ASN A 274 -21.59 11.49 11.67
CA ASN A 274 -22.88 11.93 11.14
C ASN A 274 -24.05 10.99 11.52
N ASP A 275 -23.78 9.90 12.24
CA ASP A 275 -24.81 9.01 12.76
C ASP A 275 -25.41 9.58 14.06
N ALA A 276 -26.72 9.50 14.21
CA ALA A 276 -27.40 9.98 15.42
C ALA A 276 -26.93 9.29 16.71
N ALA A 277 -26.48 8.02 16.63
CA ALA A 277 -25.97 7.26 17.77
C ALA A 277 -24.49 7.53 18.08
N SER A 278 -23.82 8.39 17.29
CA SER A 278 -22.39 8.66 17.43
C SER A 278 -22.03 9.41 18.72
N GLY A 279 -22.91 10.34 19.15
CA GLY A 279 -22.62 11.28 20.25
C GLY A 279 -21.58 12.33 19.89
N TYR A 280 -21.34 12.58 18.61
CA TYR A 280 -20.39 13.58 18.14
C TYR A 280 -20.80 15.00 18.55
N ASP A 281 -19.84 15.80 19.06
CA ASP A 281 -20.01 17.21 19.38
C ASP A 281 -19.12 18.07 18.46
N ALA A 282 -19.73 18.88 17.61
CA ALA A 282 -19.04 19.77 16.68
C ALA A 282 -18.25 20.91 17.38
N ASN A 283 -18.59 21.24 18.62
CA ASN A 283 -17.83 22.23 19.42
C ASN A 283 -16.55 21.60 20.02
N ASN A 284 -16.51 20.27 20.11
CA ASN A 284 -15.34 19.53 20.61
C ASN A 284 -15.02 18.36 19.65
N PRO A 285 -14.64 18.65 18.40
CA PRO A 285 -14.68 17.70 17.29
C PRO A 285 -13.68 16.55 17.40
N TYR A 286 -12.74 16.62 18.32
CA TYR A 286 -11.69 15.59 18.51
C TYR A 286 -11.90 14.72 19.74
N ALA A 287 -12.83 15.08 20.64
CA ALA A 287 -13.12 14.30 21.84
C ALA A 287 -13.87 13.01 21.51
N GLY A 288 -13.49 11.91 22.17
CA GLY A 288 -14.17 10.63 22.04
C GLY A 288 -14.11 9.97 20.66
N ARG A 289 -13.17 10.41 19.80
CA ARG A 289 -12.95 9.87 18.46
C ARG A 289 -12.14 8.57 18.49
N ASP A 290 -12.14 7.88 17.37
CA ASP A 290 -11.24 6.76 17.10
C ASP A 290 -9.80 7.10 17.54
N PRO A 291 -9.15 6.25 18.37
CA PRO A 291 -7.79 6.53 18.87
C PRO A 291 -6.74 6.70 17.75
N ARG A 292 -6.97 6.14 16.56
CA ARG A 292 -6.09 6.32 15.39
C ARG A 292 -6.04 7.76 14.91
N LEU A 293 -7.09 8.58 15.14
CA LEU A 293 -7.08 9.98 14.73
C LEU A 293 -5.88 10.71 15.32
N GLY A 294 -5.70 10.67 16.64
CA GLY A 294 -4.58 11.35 17.31
C GLY A 294 -3.22 10.71 17.06
N LYS A 295 -3.17 9.42 16.64
CA LYS A 295 -1.93 8.73 16.27
C LYS A 295 -1.47 9.05 14.85
N TYR A 296 -2.41 9.40 13.96
CA TYR A 296 -2.12 9.58 12.54
C TYR A 296 -2.13 11.03 12.08
N ILE A 297 -2.79 11.93 12.81
CA ILE A 297 -3.02 13.33 12.43
C ILE A 297 -2.77 14.24 13.62
N PHE A 298 -2.01 15.31 13.40
CA PHE A 298 -1.97 16.45 14.31
C PHE A 298 -3.15 17.39 13.98
N TYR A 299 -3.92 17.71 14.98
CA TYR A 299 -5.04 18.66 14.95
C TYR A 299 -4.86 19.71 16.03
N ASN A 300 -5.69 20.74 16.04
CA ASN A 300 -5.65 21.78 17.06
C ASN A 300 -5.79 21.22 18.47
N GLY A 301 -4.84 21.53 19.35
CA GLY A 301 -4.78 20.98 20.72
C GLY A 301 -4.07 19.64 20.83
N SER A 302 -3.55 19.04 19.75
CA SER A 302 -2.71 17.85 19.83
C SER A 302 -1.45 18.13 20.65
N THR A 303 -1.17 17.30 21.66
CA THR A 303 0.01 17.41 22.49
C THR A 303 1.08 16.40 22.05
N ILE A 304 2.34 16.82 22.13
CA ILE A 304 3.52 15.97 21.93
C ILE A 304 4.28 16.01 23.23
N SER A 305 4.03 15.03 24.09
CA SER A 305 4.56 14.95 25.45
C SER A 305 6.09 14.98 25.46
N GLU A 306 6.72 14.26 24.54
CA GLU A 306 8.17 14.14 24.40
C GLU A 306 8.86 15.50 24.13
N LYS A 307 8.10 16.47 23.62
CA LYS A 307 8.58 17.81 23.25
C LYS A 307 7.96 18.93 24.05
N SER A 308 7.01 18.63 24.92
CA SER A 308 6.22 19.63 25.67
C SER A 308 5.59 20.70 24.76
N ILE A 309 5.12 20.29 23.57
CA ILE A 309 4.52 21.17 22.56
C ILE A 309 3.06 20.78 22.36
N THR A 310 2.22 21.81 22.23
CA THR A 310 0.82 21.68 21.80
C THR A 310 0.65 22.39 20.46
N ILE A 311 0.10 21.67 19.48
CA ILE A 311 -0.20 22.22 18.16
C ILE A 311 -1.34 23.25 18.28
N ASN A 312 -1.11 24.42 17.74
CA ASN A 312 -2.07 25.51 17.78
C ASN A 312 -2.27 26.10 16.38
N ILE A 313 -3.42 25.82 15.78
CA ILE A 313 -3.80 26.33 14.45
C ILE A 313 -4.54 27.67 14.51
N ASN A 314 -4.55 28.35 15.66
CA ASN A 314 -5.20 29.65 15.80
C ASN A 314 -4.66 30.65 14.77
N GLU A 315 -5.51 31.53 14.32
CA GLU A 315 -5.13 32.58 13.37
C GLU A 315 -3.94 33.39 13.91
N GLY A 316 -2.91 33.57 13.05
CA GLY A 316 -1.66 34.23 13.42
C GLY A 316 -0.62 33.34 14.12
N ASN A 317 -0.95 32.12 14.57
CA ASN A 317 0.04 31.18 15.08
C ASN A 317 0.81 30.52 13.92
N GLN A 318 2.10 30.23 14.12
CA GLN A 318 2.95 29.65 13.07
C GLN A 318 2.41 28.32 12.48
N ASP A 319 1.64 27.54 13.26
CA ASP A 319 0.99 26.31 12.81
C ASP A 319 -0.41 26.56 12.19
N GLY A 320 -0.87 27.83 12.13
CA GLY A 320 -2.15 28.22 11.60
C GLY A 320 -2.25 28.04 10.09
N VAL A 321 -3.49 28.08 9.59
CA VAL A 321 -3.77 27.87 8.15
C VAL A 321 -3.15 29.00 7.33
N ASN A 322 -2.24 28.64 6.40
CA ASN A 322 -1.55 29.56 5.47
C ASN A 322 -0.79 30.73 6.15
N VAL A 323 -0.36 30.56 7.38
CA VAL A 323 0.34 31.63 8.14
C VAL A 323 1.80 31.73 7.73
N THR A 324 2.54 30.60 7.68
CA THR A 324 3.93 30.58 7.23
C THR A 324 3.99 30.07 5.80
N GLU A 325 4.48 30.93 4.90
CA GLU A 325 4.55 30.60 3.48
C GLU A 325 5.31 29.28 3.25
N ASN A 326 4.71 28.39 2.48
CA ASN A 326 5.22 27.06 2.09
C ASN A 326 5.55 26.11 3.26
N ARG A 327 5.11 26.39 4.48
CA ARG A 327 5.42 25.55 5.66
C ARG A 327 4.24 25.26 6.57
N SER A 328 3.28 26.17 6.69
CA SER A 328 2.08 25.92 7.49
C SER A 328 0.99 25.24 6.66
N THR A 329 0.12 24.55 7.36
CA THR A 329 -0.95 23.77 6.73
C THR A 329 -1.92 24.64 5.90
N ARG A 330 -2.43 24.07 4.81
CA ARG A 330 -3.57 24.62 4.05
C ARG A 330 -4.91 24.13 4.58
N THR A 331 -4.93 23.05 5.39
CA THR A 331 -6.13 22.34 5.80
C THR A 331 -6.44 22.42 7.29
N GLY A 332 -5.56 23.00 8.11
CA GLY A 332 -5.66 22.98 9.57
C GLY A 332 -5.17 21.68 10.23
N TYR A 333 -4.57 20.79 9.46
CA TYR A 333 -4.04 19.49 9.93
C TYR A 333 -2.63 19.24 9.42
N TYR A 334 -1.89 18.40 10.16
CA TYR A 334 -0.57 17.90 9.75
C TYR A 334 -0.52 16.39 9.88
N MET A 335 0.27 15.74 9.03
CA MET A 335 0.52 14.31 9.14
C MET A 335 1.32 14.01 10.42
N ARG A 336 0.92 12.94 11.13
CA ARG A 336 1.66 12.39 12.28
C ARG A 336 2.09 10.95 12.03
N LYS A 337 1.30 10.18 11.27
CA LYS A 337 1.59 8.78 10.95
C LYS A 337 2.95 8.67 10.27
N ARG A 338 3.73 7.66 10.66
CA ARG A 338 5.07 7.40 10.13
C ARG A 338 6.12 8.48 10.42
N LEU A 339 5.86 9.36 11.38
CA LEU A 339 6.86 10.29 11.91
C LEU A 339 7.33 9.81 13.29
N ARG A 340 8.61 10.01 13.56
CA ARG A 340 9.23 9.67 14.85
C ARG A 340 9.22 10.89 15.77
N MET A 341 8.54 10.77 16.91
CA MET A 341 8.44 11.86 17.88
C MET A 341 9.75 12.12 18.64
N ASP A 342 10.68 11.17 18.60
CA ASP A 342 12.04 11.30 19.18
C ASP A 342 13.08 11.92 18.22
N VAL A 343 12.69 12.27 16.99
CA VAL A 343 13.48 13.11 16.07
C VAL A 343 13.35 14.57 16.46
N ASN A 344 14.44 15.33 16.42
CA ASN A 344 14.44 16.79 16.63
C ASN A 344 14.95 17.51 15.39
N CYS A 345 14.12 18.38 14.80
CA CYS A 345 14.44 19.18 13.63
C CYS A 345 14.93 20.60 13.98
N ASN A 346 15.04 20.98 15.27
CA ASN A 346 15.55 22.29 15.66
C ASN A 346 17.00 22.44 15.17
N PRO A 347 17.33 23.45 14.34
CA PRO A 347 18.69 23.65 13.82
C PRO A 347 19.77 23.80 14.90
N ALA A 348 19.40 24.24 16.08
CA ALA A 348 20.35 24.38 17.22
C ALA A 348 20.62 23.04 17.93
N SER A 349 19.82 22.00 17.71
CA SER A 349 19.92 20.73 18.44
C SER A 349 19.34 19.56 17.66
N ILE A 350 19.75 19.39 16.39
CA ILE A 350 19.26 18.32 15.52
C ILE A 350 19.52 16.94 16.13
N SER A 351 18.49 16.08 16.17
CA SER A 351 18.61 14.67 16.54
C SER A 351 17.98 13.81 15.44
N LYS A 352 18.77 12.89 14.91
CA LYS A 352 18.40 11.96 13.83
C LYS A 352 18.08 10.58 14.40
N GLN A 353 17.18 9.86 13.78
CA GLN A 353 16.77 8.52 14.19
C GLN A 353 16.69 7.56 13.01
N PRO A 354 16.88 6.23 13.21
CA PRO A 354 16.70 5.24 12.16
C PRO A 354 15.26 5.18 11.66
N HIS A 355 15.09 5.03 10.34
CA HIS A 355 13.81 4.82 9.66
C HIS A 355 13.86 3.57 8.80
N TYR A 356 12.70 3.07 8.38
CA TYR A 356 12.58 2.11 7.29
C TYR A 356 11.40 2.46 6.40
N THR A 357 11.40 1.99 5.17
CA THR A 357 10.28 2.19 4.24
C THR A 357 9.39 0.94 4.24
N PRO A 358 8.19 0.96 4.83
CA PRO A 358 7.24 -0.13 4.71
C PRO A 358 6.75 -0.19 3.25
N ARG A 359 6.83 -1.38 2.64
CA ARG A 359 6.40 -1.63 1.25
C ARG A 359 5.09 -2.40 1.20
N ILE A 360 4.95 -3.40 2.07
CA ILE A 360 3.74 -4.20 2.23
C ILE A 360 3.54 -4.48 3.72
N ARG A 361 2.33 -4.23 4.21
CA ARG A 361 1.88 -4.56 5.56
C ARG A 361 0.86 -5.69 5.53
N TYR A 362 0.86 -6.55 6.55
CA TYR A 362 -0.13 -7.62 6.64
C TYR A 362 -1.56 -7.07 6.74
N THR A 363 -1.81 -5.95 7.42
CA THR A 363 -3.14 -5.30 7.46
C THR A 363 -3.70 -5.01 6.06
N GLU A 364 -2.85 -4.69 5.08
CA GLU A 364 -3.31 -4.54 3.69
C GLU A 364 -3.91 -5.85 3.16
N MET A 365 -3.30 -7.00 3.46
CA MET A 365 -3.79 -8.31 3.01
C MET A 365 -5.11 -8.67 3.67
N TYR A 366 -5.27 -8.39 4.97
CA TYR A 366 -6.53 -8.55 5.67
C TYR A 366 -7.65 -7.67 5.08
N LEU A 367 -7.35 -6.41 4.75
CA LEU A 367 -8.32 -5.50 4.12
C LEU A 367 -8.65 -5.93 2.68
N ASN A 368 -7.67 -6.41 1.92
CA ASN A 368 -7.89 -6.99 0.59
C ASN A 368 -8.83 -8.21 0.67
N TYR A 369 -8.62 -9.09 1.65
CA TYR A 369 -9.52 -10.22 1.89
C TYR A 369 -10.92 -9.76 2.26
N ALA A 370 -11.05 -8.83 3.22
CA ALA A 370 -12.36 -8.36 3.66
C ALA A 370 -13.17 -7.76 2.50
N GLU A 371 -12.54 -6.96 1.65
CA GLU A 371 -13.18 -6.41 0.47
C GLU A 371 -13.61 -7.53 -0.49
N ALA A 372 -12.67 -8.39 -0.87
CA ALA A 372 -12.92 -9.43 -1.85
C ALA A 372 -13.95 -10.48 -1.36
N ALA A 373 -13.87 -10.91 -0.11
CA ALA A 373 -14.79 -11.86 0.49
C ALA A 373 -16.22 -11.30 0.63
N ASN A 374 -16.34 -10.01 1.01
CA ASN A 374 -17.64 -9.35 1.03
C ASN A 374 -18.27 -9.30 -0.37
N GLU A 375 -17.46 -8.96 -1.39
CA GLU A 375 -17.95 -8.88 -2.76
C GLU A 375 -18.31 -10.26 -3.34
N ALA A 376 -17.53 -11.30 -3.02
CA ALA A 376 -17.77 -12.65 -3.50
C ALA A 376 -18.91 -13.35 -2.78
N TRP A 377 -18.94 -13.29 -1.45
CA TRP A 377 -19.76 -14.19 -0.62
C TRP A 377 -20.65 -13.47 0.38
N GLY A 378 -20.49 -12.16 0.55
CA GLY A 378 -21.20 -11.36 1.54
C GLY A 378 -20.48 -11.30 2.89
N PRO A 379 -21.00 -10.48 3.82
CA PRO A 379 -20.27 -10.06 5.03
C PRO A 379 -19.83 -11.22 5.96
N LYS A 380 -20.71 -12.17 6.21
CA LYS A 380 -20.53 -13.22 7.24
C LYS A 380 -20.26 -14.61 6.65
N ASN A 381 -20.18 -14.76 5.33
CA ASN A 381 -19.87 -16.04 4.72
C ASN A 381 -18.35 -16.22 4.65
N ALA A 382 -17.84 -17.15 5.40
CA ALA A 382 -16.41 -17.48 5.47
C ALA A 382 -15.93 -18.43 4.34
N ASN A 383 -16.84 -18.94 3.51
CA ASN A 383 -16.53 -19.87 2.42
C ASN A 383 -15.61 -21.03 2.85
N GLY A 384 -15.93 -21.67 3.98
CA GLY A 384 -15.18 -22.81 4.52
C GLY A 384 -13.92 -22.45 5.34
N ARG A 385 -13.65 -21.17 5.61
CA ARG A 385 -12.57 -20.70 6.50
C ARG A 385 -13.09 -20.41 7.90
N ASP A 386 -12.16 -20.19 8.83
CA ASP A 386 -12.48 -19.82 10.22
C ASP A 386 -12.78 -18.33 10.38
N TYR A 387 -12.76 -17.55 9.29
CA TYR A 387 -12.99 -16.10 9.30
C TYR A 387 -13.69 -15.62 8.03
N SER A 388 -14.56 -14.66 8.20
CA SER A 388 -15.29 -13.96 7.15
C SER A 388 -14.78 -12.52 6.97
N ALA A 389 -15.33 -11.77 6.02
CA ALA A 389 -15.09 -10.33 5.90
C ALA A 389 -15.44 -9.57 7.18
N TYR A 390 -16.56 -9.92 7.80
CA TYR A 390 -17.00 -9.38 9.09
C TYR A 390 -15.98 -9.62 10.20
N ASP A 391 -15.45 -10.84 10.33
CA ASP A 391 -14.50 -11.20 11.39
C ASP A 391 -13.19 -10.43 11.25
N VAL A 392 -12.71 -10.24 10.02
CA VAL A 392 -11.52 -9.43 9.74
C VAL A 392 -11.73 -7.98 10.15
N ILE A 393 -12.83 -7.35 9.73
CA ILE A 393 -13.12 -5.95 10.10
C ILE A 393 -13.32 -5.81 11.60
N LYS A 394 -14.00 -6.77 12.25
CA LYS A 394 -14.13 -6.81 13.71
C LYS A 394 -12.77 -6.84 14.41
N ALA A 395 -11.84 -7.66 13.94
CA ALA A 395 -10.51 -7.77 14.51
C ALA A 395 -9.72 -6.44 14.35
N ILE A 396 -9.76 -5.81 13.16
CA ILE A 396 -9.10 -4.52 12.90
C ILE A 396 -9.69 -3.41 13.78
N ARG A 397 -11.01 -3.30 13.86
CA ARG A 397 -11.70 -2.29 14.69
C ARG A 397 -11.43 -2.49 16.17
N LYS A 398 -11.46 -3.74 16.66
CA LYS A 398 -11.08 -4.09 18.03
C LYS A 398 -9.63 -3.71 18.34
N ARG A 399 -8.69 -4.00 17.43
CA ARG A 399 -7.28 -3.60 17.54
C ARG A 399 -7.13 -2.07 17.64
N ALA A 400 -7.93 -1.33 16.88
CA ALA A 400 -7.96 0.12 16.92
C ALA A 400 -8.55 0.70 18.21
N GLY A 401 -9.24 -0.11 19.03
CA GLY A 401 -9.86 0.31 20.28
C GLY A 401 -11.23 0.96 20.10
N ILE A 402 -11.95 0.64 19.00
CA ILE A 402 -13.28 1.17 18.70
C ILE A 402 -14.35 0.09 18.77
N GLY A 403 -15.62 0.51 18.94
CA GLY A 403 -16.79 -0.38 19.02
C GLY A 403 -17.01 -1.04 20.39
N GLY A 404 -16.11 -0.86 21.34
CA GLY A 404 -16.22 -1.42 22.69
C GLY A 404 -16.34 -2.94 22.72
N THR A 405 -17.17 -3.46 23.60
CA THR A 405 -17.37 -4.92 23.77
C THR A 405 -18.25 -5.49 22.66
N ASN A 406 -19.21 -4.69 22.17
CA ASN A 406 -20.14 -5.08 21.11
C ASN A 406 -20.30 -3.94 20.13
N ASP A 407 -19.63 -4.05 18.97
CA ASP A 407 -19.65 -3.04 17.92
C ASP A 407 -20.99 -3.05 17.17
N ALA A 408 -21.97 -2.34 17.71
CA ALA A 408 -23.33 -2.31 17.19
C ALA A 408 -23.39 -1.73 15.75
N TYR A 409 -22.50 -0.79 15.41
CA TYR A 409 -22.42 -0.26 14.03
C TYR A 409 -21.93 -1.32 13.05
N LEU A 410 -20.90 -2.07 13.41
CA LEU A 410 -20.41 -3.20 12.60
C LEU A 410 -21.51 -4.25 12.38
N GLU A 411 -22.27 -4.61 13.44
CA GLU A 411 -23.38 -5.56 13.32
C GLU A 411 -24.47 -5.05 12.36
N ALA A 412 -24.81 -3.76 12.43
CA ALA A 412 -25.76 -3.13 11.53
C ALA A 412 -25.25 -3.12 10.07
N CYS A 413 -23.96 -2.89 9.85
CA CYS A 413 -23.34 -2.93 8.51
C CYS A 413 -23.33 -4.37 7.96
N ALA A 414 -23.08 -5.36 8.80
CA ALA A 414 -23.01 -6.76 8.38
C ALA A 414 -24.37 -7.38 7.96
N ALA A 415 -25.48 -6.66 8.14
CA ALA A 415 -26.79 -7.05 7.62
C ALA A 415 -26.92 -6.84 6.09
N SER A 416 -26.03 -6.07 5.46
CA SER A 416 -26.08 -5.75 4.03
C SER A 416 -24.67 -5.76 3.43
N LYS A 417 -24.52 -6.40 2.26
CA LYS A 417 -23.29 -6.40 1.47
C LYS A 417 -22.82 -4.96 1.15
N ASP A 418 -23.75 -4.08 0.80
CA ASP A 418 -23.45 -2.71 0.41
C ASP A 418 -22.97 -1.88 1.61
N LYS A 419 -23.69 -1.96 2.74
CA LYS A 419 -23.25 -1.27 3.97
C LYS A 419 -21.90 -1.78 4.47
N MET A 420 -21.69 -3.09 4.36
CA MET A 420 -20.39 -3.69 4.73
C MET A 420 -19.28 -3.25 3.78
N ARG A 421 -19.55 -3.12 2.48
CA ARG A 421 -18.61 -2.54 1.49
C ARG A 421 -18.18 -1.13 1.88
N GLU A 422 -19.13 -0.28 2.25
CA GLU A 422 -18.82 1.10 2.69
C GLU A 422 -17.94 1.10 3.94
N LEU A 423 -18.26 0.27 4.94
CA LEU A 423 -17.46 0.14 6.14
C LEU A 423 -16.05 -0.37 5.83
N ILE A 424 -15.90 -1.42 5.01
CA ILE A 424 -14.59 -1.97 4.61
C ILE A 424 -13.75 -0.91 3.88
N ARG A 425 -14.34 -0.17 2.94
CA ARG A 425 -13.65 0.91 2.22
C ARG A 425 -13.22 2.04 3.17
N ASN A 426 -14.04 2.32 4.18
CA ASN A 426 -13.70 3.30 5.21
C ASN A 426 -12.55 2.81 6.09
N GLU A 427 -12.61 1.59 6.62
CA GLU A 427 -11.52 1.00 7.41
C GLU A 427 -10.21 0.95 6.62
N ARG A 428 -10.29 0.61 5.32
CA ARG A 428 -9.13 0.65 4.43
C ARG A 428 -8.56 2.07 4.28
N ARG A 429 -9.41 3.08 4.13
CA ARG A 429 -9.00 4.48 4.05
C ARG A 429 -8.31 4.95 5.34
N LEU A 430 -8.81 4.53 6.51
CA LEU A 430 -8.23 4.86 7.82
C LEU A 430 -6.89 4.17 8.04
N GLU A 431 -6.86 2.83 7.89
CA GLU A 431 -5.69 2.00 8.17
C GLU A 431 -4.52 2.30 7.22
N LEU A 432 -4.80 2.60 5.95
CA LEU A 432 -3.79 2.81 4.92
C LEU A 432 -3.61 4.28 4.52
N CYS A 433 -4.15 5.24 5.30
CA CYS A 433 -3.90 6.66 5.04
C CYS A 433 -2.40 6.97 5.08
N PHE A 434 -1.95 7.88 4.22
CA PHE A 434 -0.55 8.28 4.02
C PHE A 434 0.38 7.17 3.48
N GLU A 435 -0.17 6.06 2.97
CA GLU A 435 0.60 4.94 2.41
C GLU A 435 0.43 4.78 0.88
N GLY A 436 -0.16 5.77 0.21
CA GLY A 436 -0.28 5.84 -1.26
C GLY A 436 -1.44 5.04 -1.86
N PHE A 437 -2.36 4.49 -1.04
CA PHE A 437 -3.45 3.64 -1.55
C PHE A 437 -4.65 4.43 -2.08
N ARG A 438 -5.03 5.56 -1.44
CA ARG A 438 -6.29 6.26 -1.72
C ARG A 438 -6.46 6.65 -3.19
N PHE A 439 -5.39 7.11 -3.84
CA PHE A 439 -5.41 7.48 -5.26
C PHE A 439 -5.86 6.32 -6.16
N TRP A 440 -5.33 5.12 -5.91
CA TRP A 440 -5.63 3.93 -6.67
C TRP A 440 -6.99 3.34 -6.31
N ASP A 441 -7.36 3.35 -5.03
CA ASP A 441 -8.63 2.85 -4.53
C ASP A 441 -9.82 3.63 -5.11
N LEU A 442 -9.75 4.96 -5.15
CA LEU A 442 -10.78 5.79 -5.76
C LEU A 442 -11.01 5.43 -7.24
N ARG A 443 -9.93 5.19 -7.97
CA ARG A 443 -9.97 4.88 -9.40
C ARG A 443 -10.51 3.47 -9.66
N ARG A 444 -9.98 2.46 -9.00
CA ARG A 444 -10.44 1.09 -9.19
C ARG A 444 -11.90 0.88 -8.75
N TRP A 445 -12.38 1.66 -7.77
CA TRP A 445 -13.77 1.63 -7.32
C TRP A 445 -14.72 2.46 -8.21
N LYS A 446 -14.23 3.21 -9.17
CA LYS A 446 -14.99 4.25 -9.91
C LYS A 446 -15.70 5.21 -8.95
N ALA A 447 -15.02 5.60 -7.89
CA ALA A 447 -15.53 6.54 -6.90
C ALA A 447 -15.54 7.96 -7.46
N ASP A 448 -16.36 8.86 -6.87
CA ASP A 448 -16.34 10.26 -7.23
C ASP A 448 -14.96 10.88 -7.00
N LEU A 449 -14.35 11.40 -8.07
CA LEU A 449 -13.07 12.08 -8.04
C LEU A 449 -13.21 13.60 -7.83
N ASN A 450 -14.43 14.14 -7.92
CA ASN A 450 -14.73 15.58 -7.86
C ASN A 450 -15.10 16.06 -6.45
N GLU A 451 -15.08 15.17 -5.43
CA GLU A 451 -15.30 15.60 -4.05
C GLU A 451 -14.33 16.73 -3.68
N PRO A 452 -14.81 17.95 -3.31
CA PRO A 452 -13.93 19.07 -2.92
C PRO A 452 -13.04 18.72 -1.73
N VAL A 453 -11.87 19.33 -1.66
CA VAL A 453 -10.97 19.19 -0.50
C VAL A 453 -11.33 20.22 0.53
N TYR A 454 -11.71 19.75 1.71
CA TYR A 454 -12.03 20.62 2.84
C TYR A 454 -10.91 20.64 3.87
N GLY A 455 -10.81 21.74 4.57
CA GLY A 455 -10.01 21.95 5.75
C GLY A 455 -10.84 22.53 6.89
N ILE A 456 -10.14 22.87 7.97
CA ILE A 456 -10.72 23.54 9.13
C ILE A 456 -9.84 24.71 9.55
N SER A 457 -10.45 25.83 9.95
CA SER A 457 -9.79 26.93 10.60
C SER A 457 -10.31 27.10 12.02
N TRP A 458 -9.51 27.71 12.87
CA TRP A 458 -9.87 28.03 14.25
C TRP A 458 -9.62 29.52 14.52
N ASN A 459 -10.66 30.26 14.89
CA ASN A 459 -10.56 31.69 15.16
C ASN A 459 -10.38 32.05 16.67
N GLY A 460 -10.03 31.06 17.50
CA GLY A 460 -9.92 31.21 18.94
C GLY A 460 -11.23 30.91 19.70
N ASN A 461 -12.36 30.79 19.01
CA ASN A 461 -13.68 30.59 19.63
C ASN A 461 -14.50 29.45 18.98
N SER A 462 -14.38 29.27 17.68
CA SER A 462 -15.13 28.24 16.93
C SER A 462 -14.31 27.68 15.76
N TYR A 463 -14.60 26.42 15.41
CA TYR A 463 -14.11 25.78 14.22
C TYR A 463 -14.96 26.14 13.01
N GLN A 464 -14.32 26.42 11.89
CA GLN A 464 -14.98 26.73 10.63
C GLN A 464 -14.44 25.83 9.51
N LYS A 465 -15.34 25.13 8.82
CA LYS A 465 -14.99 24.34 7.63
C LYS A 465 -14.66 25.30 6.48
N ILE A 466 -13.52 25.07 5.82
CA ILE A 466 -13.07 25.86 4.68
C ILE A 466 -12.92 24.97 3.45
N THR A 467 -13.20 25.50 2.26
CA THR A 467 -12.85 24.83 1.00
C THR A 467 -11.40 25.17 0.66
N VAL A 468 -10.57 24.15 0.54
CA VAL A 468 -9.14 24.29 0.24
C VAL A 468 -8.89 24.20 -1.26
N GLU A 469 -9.60 23.28 -1.93
CA GLU A 469 -9.43 23.00 -3.35
C GLU A 469 -10.70 22.41 -3.95
N GLU A 470 -11.14 22.96 -5.05
CA GLU A 470 -12.12 22.33 -5.94
C GLU A 470 -11.40 21.37 -6.87
N ARG A 471 -12.00 20.23 -7.15
CA ARG A 471 -11.46 19.24 -8.08
C ARG A 471 -12.20 19.27 -9.39
N SER A 472 -11.49 19.02 -10.47
CA SER A 472 -12.06 18.93 -11.81
C SER A 472 -11.49 17.70 -12.50
N TYR A 473 -12.21 16.60 -12.38
CA TYR A 473 -11.87 15.33 -13.01
C TYR A 473 -12.95 14.95 -14.02
N GLU A 474 -12.50 14.42 -15.15
CA GLU A 474 -13.34 13.82 -16.18
C GLU A 474 -13.25 12.29 -16.10
N ASP A 475 -14.26 11.59 -16.61
CA ASP A 475 -14.34 10.11 -16.53
C ASP A 475 -13.11 9.38 -17.06
N TYR A 476 -12.46 9.92 -18.10
CA TYR A 476 -11.25 9.31 -18.63
C TYR A 476 -10.05 9.35 -17.67
N MET A 477 -10.09 10.19 -16.63
CA MET A 477 -9.01 10.35 -15.65
C MET A 477 -8.99 9.25 -14.58
N TYR A 478 -9.91 8.26 -14.64
CA TYR A 478 -9.78 7.06 -13.80
C TYR A 478 -8.53 6.24 -14.12
N CYS A 479 -8.04 6.25 -15.36
CA CYS A 479 -6.75 5.67 -15.75
C CYS A 479 -5.75 6.75 -16.16
N CYS A 480 -4.46 6.48 -15.98
CA CYS A 480 -3.42 7.39 -16.45
C CYS A 480 -3.20 7.22 -17.95
N PRO A 481 -2.75 8.27 -18.65
CA PRO A 481 -2.43 8.14 -20.08
C PRO A 481 -1.20 7.27 -20.30
N ILE A 482 -1.12 6.64 -21.48
CA ILE A 482 0.15 6.22 -22.02
C ILE A 482 0.99 7.50 -22.26
N PRO A 483 2.28 7.54 -21.93
CA PRO A 483 3.08 8.74 -22.15
C PRO A 483 3.03 9.20 -23.61
N ASN A 484 2.73 10.49 -23.82
CA ASN A 484 2.58 11.02 -25.18
C ASN A 484 3.83 10.84 -26.05
N SER A 485 5.01 10.90 -25.41
CA SER A 485 6.29 10.61 -26.09
C SER A 485 6.33 9.22 -26.72
N GLU A 486 5.67 8.25 -26.11
CA GLU A 486 5.63 6.88 -26.62
C GLU A 486 4.57 6.71 -27.70
N ILE A 487 3.40 7.35 -27.57
CA ILE A 487 2.37 7.40 -28.62
C ILE A 487 2.92 8.02 -29.91
N LEU A 488 3.75 9.07 -29.80
CA LEU A 488 4.37 9.72 -30.96
C LEU A 488 5.45 8.87 -31.63
N LYS A 489 6.08 7.94 -30.91
CA LYS A 489 7.12 7.05 -31.44
C LYS A 489 6.53 5.82 -32.14
N TYR A 490 5.43 5.26 -31.60
CA TYR A 490 4.96 3.94 -31.93
C TYR A 490 3.51 3.95 -32.40
N SER A 491 3.30 3.74 -33.70
CA SER A 491 1.98 3.83 -34.34
C SER A 491 0.97 2.77 -33.88
N ASN A 492 1.45 1.62 -33.38
CA ASN A 492 0.61 0.55 -32.87
C ASN A 492 0.18 0.76 -31.41
N LEU A 493 0.74 1.78 -30.75
CA LEU A 493 0.47 2.07 -29.34
C LEU A 493 -0.75 2.99 -29.21
N ILE A 494 -1.89 2.42 -28.81
CA ILE A 494 -3.17 3.14 -28.69
C ILE A 494 -3.29 3.80 -27.32
N GLN A 495 -3.73 5.07 -27.29
CA GLN A 495 -4.01 5.82 -26.07
C GLN A 495 -5.28 5.35 -25.38
N ASN A 496 -5.37 5.54 -24.05
CA ASN A 496 -6.61 5.39 -23.30
C ASN A 496 -7.65 6.43 -23.78
N LYS A 497 -8.90 5.97 -23.93
CA LYS A 497 -10.02 6.79 -24.37
C LYS A 497 -10.15 8.08 -23.56
N GLY A 498 -10.27 9.21 -24.27
CA GLY A 498 -10.41 10.55 -23.68
C GLY A 498 -9.10 11.31 -23.48
N TRP A 499 -7.96 10.64 -23.39
CA TRP A 499 -6.65 11.27 -23.43
C TRP A 499 -6.23 11.60 -24.87
N LYS A 500 -5.55 12.75 -25.06
CA LYS A 500 -5.08 13.24 -26.36
C LYS A 500 -3.56 13.19 -26.44
#